data_925c370ccd9da9ad43619f1d0f3819bb
#
_entry.id   925c370ccd9da9ad43619f1d0f3819bb
#
_cell.length_a   1.000
_cell.length_b   1.000
_cell.length_c   1.000
_cell.angle_alpha   90.00
_cell.angle_beta   90.00
_cell.angle_gamma   90.00
#
_symmetry.space_group_name_H-M   'P 1'
#
loop_
_entity.id
_entity.type
_entity.pdbx_description
1 polymer ?
#
loop_
_entity_poly.entity_id
_entity_poly.type
_entity_poly.pdbx_seq_one_letter_code
_entity_poly.pdbx_strand_id
1 'polypeptide(L)'
;MQQAKEYYDQVLNDPYIRLFIKEHGLTQKQIHQSRSIFAQWYSSKHMINGIFKGYIPILTYESHRVILSYKASKELQKQRKDKMRRDNVVLFNESITLKDASNKDLYKDDARDEIIKYIHDVYKRYKADPHCLWGGNHGMKGCYLHGDFGVGKTYIMAVLANNLASLGAKVVFLHMPTFITTLSDYINSKHKNVNDLVRKASNADVLIVDDIGAENISEWARDNIFNVIMQHRMDNCQLTCFTSNLSMLDLAIHFTQTRTDISPVKSRRLMERIMFLADTIQLVDEDKNGENNDWRLKKFDENDNQTDMD
;
A
#
# COMPACT_ATOMS: atom_id res chain seq x y z
N MET A 1 2.99 44.08 -33.64
CA MET A 1 2.42 43.08 -34.59
C MET A 1 3.48 42.07 -35.06
N GLN A 2 4.70 42.49 -35.39
CA GLN A 2 5.76 41.57 -35.88
C GLN A 2 6.17 40.49 -34.88
N GLN A 3 6.41 40.83 -33.60
CA GLN A 3 6.76 39.88 -32.53
C GLN A 3 5.68 38.82 -32.29
N ALA A 4 4.40 39.21 -32.37
CA ALA A 4 3.29 38.27 -32.20
C ALA A 4 3.19 37.26 -33.36
N LYS A 5 3.57 37.67 -34.57
CA LYS A 5 3.62 36.80 -35.75
C LYS A 5 4.77 35.79 -35.60
N GLU A 6 5.96 36.27 -35.25
CA GLU A 6 7.15 35.44 -35.05
C GLU A 6 6.94 34.37 -33.95
N TYR A 7 6.32 34.77 -32.83
CA TYR A 7 5.96 33.80 -31.75
C TYR A 7 5.00 32.72 -32.26
N TYR A 8 3.99 33.11 -33.03
CA TYR A 8 3.01 32.14 -33.53
C TYR A 8 3.61 31.22 -34.60
N ASP A 9 4.53 31.69 -35.39
CA ASP A 9 5.28 30.88 -36.36
C ASP A 9 6.14 29.85 -35.62
N GLN A 10 6.73 30.20 -34.47
CA GLN A 10 7.44 29.23 -33.62
C GLN A 10 6.47 28.17 -33.04
N VAL A 11 5.28 28.57 -32.60
CA VAL A 11 4.25 27.64 -32.09
C VAL A 11 3.87 26.64 -33.17
N LEU A 12 3.54 27.07 -34.37
CA LEU A 12 3.15 26.19 -35.46
C LEU A 12 4.31 25.32 -35.98
N ASN A 13 5.55 25.72 -35.74
CA ASN A 13 6.74 24.95 -36.10
C ASN A 13 7.11 23.89 -35.05
N ASP A 14 6.45 23.83 -33.90
CA ASP A 14 6.69 22.76 -32.92
C ASP A 14 6.37 21.39 -33.53
N PRO A 15 7.27 20.39 -33.41
CA PRO A 15 7.11 19.08 -34.03
C PRO A 15 5.82 18.38 -33.63
N TYR A 16 5.38 18.52 -32.38
CA TYR A 16 4.15 17.91 -31.87
C TYR A 16 2.91 18.56 -32.48
N ILE A 17 2.87 19.90 -32.58
CA ILE A 17 1.74 20.62 -33.18
C ILE A 17 1.63 20.30 -34.67
N ARG A 18 2.77 20.25 -35.38
CA ARG A 18 2.80 19.85 -36.80
C ARG A 18 2.24 18.43 -37.00
N LEU A 19 2.68 17.50 -36.18
CA LEU A 19 2.19 16.13 -36.24
C LEU A 19 0.69 16.08 -35.95
N PHE A 20 0.23 16.74 -34.90
CA PHE A 20 -1.17 16.84 -34.52
C PHE A 20 -2.06 17.41 -35.65
N ILE A 21 -1.62 18.50 -36.29
CA ILE A 21 -2.32 19.10 -37.44
C ILE A 21 -2.44 18.11 -38.60
N LYS A 22 -1.35 17.40 -38.88
CA LYS A 22 -1.30 16.41 -39.98
C LYS A 22 -2.18 15.18 -39.68
N GLU A 23 -2.09 14.61 -38.49
CA GLU A 23 -2.85 13.41 -38.08
C GLU A 23 -4.36 13.65 -38.11
N HIS A 24 -4.79 14.84 -37.71
CA HIS A 24 -6.22 15.18 -37.67
C HIS A 24 -6.72 15.93 -38.90
N GLY A 25 -5.87 16.15 -39.90
CA GLY A 25 -6.23 16.80 -41.16
C GLY A 25 -6.85 18.19 -40.99
N LEU A 26 -6.30 19.02 -40.07
CA LEU A 26 -6.88 20.33 -39.77
C LEU A 26 -6.78 21.29 -40.96
N THR A 27 -7.92 21.89 -41.32
CA THR A 27 -7.95 22.96 -42.36
C THR A 27 -7.34 24.26 -41.85
N GLN A 28 -6.91 25.14 -42.75
CA GLN A 28 -6.37 26.44 -42.41
C GLN A 28 -7.33 27.27 -41.51
N LYS A 29 -8.62 27.16 -41.74
CA LYS A 29 -9.65 27.82 -40.93
C LYS A 29 -9.64 27.30 -39.50
N GLN A 30 -9.56 25.97 -39.30
CA GLN A 30 -9.52 25.32 -37.98
C GLN A 30 -8.17 25.64 -37.27
N ILE A 31 -7.05 25.66 -37.96
CA ILE A 31 -5.74 26.08 -37.40
C ILE A 31 -5.84 27.51 -36.88
N HIS A 32 -6.43 28.39 -37.69
CA HIS A 32 -6.59 29.81 -37.28
C HIS A 32 -7.51 29.96 -36.07
N GLN A 33 -8.63 29.22 -36.02
CA GLN A 33 -9.55 29.19 -34.87
C GLN A 33 -8.93 28.63 -33.59
N SER A 34 -7.99 27.69 -33.72
CA SER A 34 -7.29 27.04 -32.59
C SER A 34 -6.01 27.76 -32.18
N ARG A 35 -5.73 28.94 -32.75
CA ARG A 35 -4.48 29.69 -32.55
C ARG A 35 -4.14 29.90 -31.06
N SER A 36 -5.10 30.34 -30.26
CA SER A 36 -4.91 30.56 -28.83
C SER A 36 -4.63 29.26 -28.06
N ILE A 37 -5.25 28.18 -28.47
CA ILE A 37 -5.07 26.84 -27.84
C ILE A 37 -3.66 26.33 -28.12
N PHE A 38 -3.18 26.41 -29.35
CA PHE A 38 -1.82 26.04 -29.69
C PHE A 38 -0.78 26.88 -28.94
N ALA A 39 -0.98 28.20 -28.88
CA ALA A 39 -0.10 29.10 -28.14
C ALA A 39 -0.10 28.78 -26.63
N GLN A 40 -1.26 28.49 -26.05
CA GLN A 40 -1.37 28.08 -24.65
C GLN A 40 -0.70 26.72 -24.38
N TRP A 41 -0.87 25.76 -25.29
CA TRP A 41 -0.21 24.46 -25.19
C TRP A 41 1.32 24.65 -25.24
N TYR A 42 1.83 25.44 -26.20
CA TYR A 42 3.25 25.70 -26.37
C TYR A 42 3.86 26.38 -25.15
N SER A 43 3.22 27.43 -24.63
CA SER A 43 3.72 28.10 -23.42
C SER A 43 3.66 27.21 -22.20
N SER A 44 2.62 26.38 -22.04
CA SER A 44 2.52 25.43 -20.93
C SER A 44 3.58 24.34 -20.96
N LYS A 45 3.98 23.89 -22.16
CA LYS A 45 5.08 22.91 -22.36
C LYS A 45 6.43 23.47 -21.96
N HIS A 46 6.66 24.76 -22.20
CA HIS A 46 7.96 25.43 -21.97
C HIS A 46 8.06 26.15 -20.62
N MET A 47 6.97 26.31 -19.89
CA MET A 47 6.96 26.94 -18.56
C MET A 47 7.34 25.94 -17.45
N ILE A 48 8.59 26.02 -16.99
CA ILE A 48 9.12 25.15 -15.91
C ILE A 48 8.50 25.47 -14.53
N ASN A 49 8.01 26.68 -14.30
CA ASN A 49 7.52 27.20 -12.99
C ASN A 49 6.08 27.75 -12.98
N GLY A 50 5.23 27.31 -13.90
CA GLY A 50 3.86 27.81 -14.02
C GLY A 50 2.86 27.13 -13.08
N ILE A 51 1.61 27.63 -13.11
CA ILE A 51 0.44 27.11 -12.37
C ILE A 51 0.22 25.60 -12.63
N PHE A 52 0.68 25.10 -13.77
CA PHE A 52 0.55 23.71 -14.21
C PHE A 52 1.81 22.86 -13.94
N LYS A 53 2.63 23.24 -12.95
CA LYS A 53 3.83 22.46 -12.59
C LYS A 53 3.48 20.99 -12.33
N GLY A 54 4.18 20.11 -13.03
CA GLY A 54 3.95 18.65 -12.94
C GLY A 54 2.80 18.12 -13.80
N TYR A 55 2.16 18.95 -14.61
CA TYR A 55 1.19 18.52 -15.61
C TYR A 55 1.78 18.60 -17.03
N ILE A 56 1.35 17.68 -17.88
CA ILE A 56 1.71 17.62 -19.30
C ILE A 56 0.50 18.11 -20.09
N PRO A 57 0.65 19.17 -20.89
CA PRO A 57 -0.43 19.63 -21.76
C PRO A 57 -0.66 18.64 -22.90
N ILE A 58 -1.90 18.31 -23.18
CA ILE A 58 -2.32 17.38 -24.24
C ILE A 58 -3.34 18.10 -25.14
N LEU A 59 -3.13 17.99 -26.44
CA LEU A 59 -4.12 18.39 -27.43
C LEU A 59 -4.97 17.17 -27.81
N THR A 60 -6.29 17.36 -27.86
CA THR A 60 -7.24 16.41 -28.42
C THR A 60 -8.10 17.07 -29.48
N TYR A 61 -8.61 16.27 -30.43
CA TYR A 61 -9.49 16.76 -31.49
C TYR A 61 -10.82 16.04 -31.39
N GLU A 62 -11.84 16.76 -30.92
CA GLU A 62 -13.18 16.21 -30.68
C GLU A 62 -14.23 17.17 -31.24
N SER A 63 -15.26 16.62 -31.86
CA SER A 63 -16.37 17.41 -32.43
C SER A 63 -15.90 18.59 -33.30
N HIS A 64 -14.90 18.34 -34.16
CA HIS A 64 -14.30 19.35 -35.06
C HIS A 64 -13.59 20.52 -34.35
N ARG A 65 -13.22 20.35 -33.08
CA ARG A 65 -12.52 21.38 -32.29
C ARG A 65 -11.25 20.81 -31.66
N VAL A 66 -10.21 21.65 -31.59
CA VAL A 66 -9.01 21.36 -30.80
C VAL A 66 -9.30 21.72 -29.35
N ILE A 67 -8.98 20.81 -28.44
CA ILE A 67 -9.15 20.96 -26.99
C ILE A 67 -7.80 20.80 -26.33
N LEU A 68 -7.47 21.71 -25.40
CA LEU A 68 -6.32 21.58 -24.52
C LEU A 68 -6.76 21.00 -23.19
N SER A 69 -6.14 19.90 -22.80
CA SER A 69 -6.30 19.27 -21.50
C SER A 69 -4.95 19.09 -20.81
N TYR A 70 -4.97 18.77 -19.53
CA TYR A 70 -3.76 18.59 -18.72
C TYR A 70 -3.79 17.26 -18.02
N LYS A 71 -2.74 16.45 -18.20
CA LYS A 71 -2.56 15.16 -17.51
C LYS A 71 -1.40 15.29 -16.53
N ALA A 72 -1.61 14.79 -15.30
CA ALA A 72 -0.52 14.74 -14.33
C ALA A 72 0.66 13.91 -14.86
N SER A 73 1.88 14.44 -14.78
CA SER A 73 3.10 13.72 -15.13
C SER A 73 3.27 12.47 -14.28
N LYS A 74 4.12 11.54 -14.72
CA LYS A 74 4.43 10.34 -13.93
C LYS A 74 5.01 10.71 -12.57
N GLU A 75 5.84 11.73 -12.52
CA GLU A 75 6.46 12.25 -11.29
C GLU A 75 5.42 12.81 -10.33
N LEU A 76 4.49 13.64 -10.81
CA LEU A 76 3.40 14.19 -9.99
C LEU A 76 2.45 13.09 -9.50
N GLN A 77 2.15 12.10 -10.35
CA GLN A 77 1.35 10.95 -9.95
C GLN A 77 2.05 10.13 -8.87
N LYS A 78 3.38 9.91 -9.02
CA LYS A 78 4.20 9.24 -8.00
C LYS A 78 4.21 10.03 -6.69
N GLN A 79 4.46 11.34 -6.73
CA GLN A 79 4.45 12.20 -5.54
C GLN A 79 3.10 12.18 -4.81
N ARG A 80 1.98 12.18 -5.56
CA ARG A 80 0.63 12.07 -4.98
C ARG A 80 0.41 10.72 -4.31
N LYS A 81 0.82 9.62 -4.95
CA LYS A 81 0.75 8.28 -4.35
C LYS A 81 1.61 8.16 -3.10
N ASP A 82 2.83 8.69 -3.14
CA ASP A 82 3.74 8.68 -1.99
C ASP A 82 3.21 9.53 -0.83
N LYS A 83 2.56 10.66 -1.12
CA LYS A 83 1.86 11.45 -0.11
C LYS A 83 0.69 10.67 0.49
N MET A 84 -0.21 10.14 -0.34
CA MET A 84 -1.35 9.33 0.13
C MET A 84 -0.90 8.15 0.98
N ARG A 85 0.17 7.47 0.60
CA ARG A 85 0.76 6.38 1.38
C ARG A 85 1.20 6.84 2.76
N ARG A 86 1.94 7.95 2.85
CA ARG A 86 2.38 8.50 4.15
C ARG A 86 1.22 8.96 5.02
N ASP A 87 0.22 9.60 4.41
CA ASP A 87 -0.91 10.17 5.15
C ASP A 87 -1.90 9.09 5.63
N ASN A 88 -1.93 7.93 4.96
CA ASN A 88 -2.91 6.88 5.20
C ASN A 88 -2.35 5.66 5.96
N VAL A 89 -1.04 5.59 6.21
CA VAL A 89 -0.45 4.48 6.98
C VAL A 89 -0.08 4.94 8.38
N VAL A 90 -0.65 4.27 9.37
CA VAL A 90 -0.28 4.41 10.79
C VAL A 90 0.58 3.22 11.17
N LEU A 91 1.83 3.49 11.54
CA LEU A 91 2.79 2.49 12.02
C LEU A 91 2.87 2.53 13.54
N PHE A 92 2.86 1.35 14.15
CA PHE A 92 3.16 1.18 15.58
C PHE A 92 4.61 0.69 15.83
N ASN A 93 5.40 0.56 14.77
CA ASN A 93 6.83 0.29 14.85
C ASN A 93 7.56 1.11 13.77
N GLU A 94 8.38 2.08 14.22
CA GLU A 94 9.17 2.95 13.34
C GLU A 94 10.31 2.21 12.63
N SER A 95 10.71 1.02 13.13
CA SER A 95 11.77 0.20 12.51
C SER A 95 11.28 -0.50 11.24
N ILE A 96 9.96 -0.62 11.03
CA ILE A 96 9.40 -1.16 9.79
C ILE A 96 9.34 -0.03 8.75
N THR A 97 10.37 0.06 7.94
CA THR A 97 10.36 0.96 6.79
C THR A 97 9.49 0.38 5.68
N LEU A 98 8.24 0.84 5.61
CA LEU A 98 7.37 0.57 4.45
C LEU A 98 7.86 1.30 3.19
N LYS A 99 8.82 2.22 3.34
CA LYS A 99 9.21 3.19 2.32
C LYS A 99 9.64 2.56 1.01
N ASP A 100 10.31 1.43 1.08
CA ASP A 100 10.90 0.75 -0.08
C ASP A 100 10.15 -0.53 -0.50
N ALA A 101 9.10 -0.93 0.24
CA ALA A 101 8.32 -2.11 -0.10
C ALA A 101 7.48 -1.87 -1.36
N SER A 102 7.81 -2.57 -2.44
CA SER A 102 7.15 -2.47 -3.74
C SER A 102 6.93 -3.84 -4.40
N ASN A 103 5.94 -3.92 -5.30
CA ASN A 103 5.68 -5.14 -6.09
C ASN A 103 6.86 -5.56 -6.97
N LYS A 104 7.78 -4.65 -7.28
CA LYS A 104 8.92 -4.94 -8.15
C LYS A 104 9.97 -5.80 -7.47
N ASP A 105 10.06 -5.65 -6.15
CA ASP A 105 11.07 -6.30 -5.32
C ASP A 105 10.50 -7.55 -4.62
N LEU A 106 9.26 -7.95 -4.93
CA LEU A 106 8.71 -9.23 -4.49
C LEU A 106 9.41 -10.36 -5.25
N TYR A 107 10.14 -11.18 -4.51
CA TYR A 107 10.70 -12.40 -5.05
C TYR A 107 9.56 -13.34 -5.48
N LYS A 108 9.64 -13.86 -6.70
CA LYS A 108 8.64 -14.73 -7.30
C LYS A 108 9.18 -16.15 -7.35
N ASP A 109 8.59 -17.00 -6.55
CA ASP A 109 8.75 -18.43 -6.57
C ASP A 109 7.39 -19.11 -6.38
N ASP A 110 7.33 -20.41 -6.54
CA ASP A 110 6.08 -21.16 -6.43
C ASP A 110 5.45 -21.04 -5.02
N ALA A 111 6.31 -20.96 -3.98
CA ALA A 111 5.85 -20.79 -2.59
C ALA A 111 5.17 -19.44 -2.32
N ARG A 112 5.51 -18.39 -3.09
CA ARG A 112 4.94 -17.03 -2.93
C ARG A 112 3.81 -16.74 -3.88
N ASP A 113 3.55 -17.59 -4.86
CA ASP A 113 2.53 -17.36 -5.88
C ASP A 113 1.13 -17.16 -5.30
N GLU A 114 0.77 -17.91 -4.28
CA GLU A 114 -0.54 -17.80 -3.64
C GLU A 114 -0.74 -16.42 -2.99
N ILE A 115 0.23 -15.97 -2.18
CA ILE A 115 0.15 -14.66 -1.52
C ILE A 115 0.26 -13.50 -2.51
N ILE A 116 1.03 -13.64 -3.58
CA ILE A 116 1.13 -12.63 -4.64
C ILE A 116 -0.20 -12.50 -5.38
N LYS A 117 -0.87 -13.61 -5.71
CA LYS A 117 -2.22 -13.61 -6.29
C LYS A 117 -3.21 -12.94 -5.35
N TYR A 118 -3.18 -13.28 -4.05
CA TYR A 118 -4.02 -12.65 -3.04
C TYR A 118 -3.83 -11.12 -3.02
N ILE A 119 -2.59 -10.62 -2.93
CA ILE A 119 -2.30 -9.16 -2.95
C ILE A 119 -2.85 -8.51 -4.22
N HIS A 120 -2.66 -9.14 -5.37
CA HIS A 120 -3.14 -8.62 -6.64
C HIS A 120 -4.67 -8.55 -6.70
N ASP A 121 -5.35 -9.57 -6.20
CA ASP A 121 -6.82 -9.62 -6.17
C ASP A 121 -7.39 -8.58 -5.21
N VAL A 122 -6.83 -8.43 -4.01
CA VAL A 122 -7.21 -7.37 -3.06
C VAL A 122 -7.05 -5.99 -3.70
N TYR A 123 -5.88 -5.73 -4.31
CA TYR A 123 -5.62 -4.46 -4.98
C TYR A 123 -6.60 -4.18 -6.11
N LYS A 124 -6.88 -5.17 -6.96
CA LYS A 124 -7.78 -5.05 -8.10
C LYS A 124 -9.22 -4.79 -7.66
N ARG A 125 -9.71 -5.51 -6.65
CA ARG A 125 -11.06 -5.35 -6.11
C ARG A 125 -11.22 -3.99 -5.43
N TYR A 126 -10.28 -3.60 -4.57
CA TYR A 126 -10.32 -2.29 -3.91
C TYR A 126 -10.28 -1.12 -4.89
N LYS A 127 -9.49 -1.25 -5.96
CA LYS A 127 -9.44 -0.25 -7.03
C LYS A 127 -10.77 -0.12 -7.79
N ALA A 128 -11.50 -1.22 -7.94
CA ALA A 128 -12.80 -1.24 -8.60
C ALA A 128 -13.93 -0.74 -7.66
N ASP A 129 -13.90 -1.16 -6.41
CA ASP A 129 -14.86 -0.78 -5.37
C ASP A 129 -14.17 -0.67 -4.00
N PRO A 130 -13.95 0.56 -3.47
CA PRO A 130 -13.37 0.76 -2.14
C PRO A 130 -14.20 0.16 -0.99
N HIS A 131 -15.48 -0.10 -1.19
CA HIS A 131 -16.34 -0.70 -0.17
C HIS A 131 -16.15 -2.23 -0.05
N CYS A 132 -15.42 -2.87 -0.96
CA CYS A 132 -15.15 -4.31 -0.91
C CYS A 132 -14.38 -4.77 0.34
N LEU A 133 -13.71 -3.85 1.05
CA LEU A 133 -12.99 -4.15 2.30
C LEU A 133 -13.91 -4.22 3.52
N TRP A 134 -15.18 -3.90 3.36
CA TRP A 134 -16.13 -3.75 4.44
C TRP A 134 -17.38 -4.62 4.18
N GLY A 135 -17.82 -5.28 5.22
CA GLY A 135 -19.15 -5.80 5.46
C GLY A 135 -19.87 -6.65 4.42
N GLY A 136 -20.59 -7.64 4.92
CA GLY A 136 -21.57 -8.41 4.18
C GLY A 136 -21.02 -9.58 3.36
N ASN A 137 -21.90 -10.20 2.58
CA ASN A 137 -21.61 -11.39 1.76
C ASN A 137 -20.55 -11.20 0.68
N HIS A 138 -20.02 -9.98 0.52
CA HIS A 138 -19.03 -9.62 -0.50
C HIS A 138 -17.71 -9.10 0.11
N GLY A 139 -17.58 -9.05 1.46
CA GLY A 139 -16.35 -8.66 2.13
C GLY A 139 -15.21 -9.61 1.78
N MET A 140 -13.99 -9.05 1.67
CA MET A 140 -12.80 -9.86 1.47
C MET A 140 -12.29 -10.37 2.81
N LYS A 141 -12.00 -11.67 2.88
CA LYS A 141 -11.21 -12.21 3.98
C LYS A 141 -9.76 -11.75 3.86
N GLY A 142 -9.16 -11.49 5.01
CA GLY A 142 -7.74 -11.29 5.13
C GLY A 142 -6.94 -12.56 4.93
N CYS A 143 -5.64 -12.49 5.16
CA CYS A 143 -4.76 -13.67 5.17
C CYS A 143 -4.00 -13.78 6.50
N TYR A 144 -3.85 -15.01 6.96
CA TYR A 144 -2.93 -15.39 8.02
C TYR A 144 -1.69 -16.02 7.38
N LEU A 145 -0.67 -15.18 7.17
CA LEU A 145 0.57 -15.57 6.50
C LEU A 145 1.56 -16.10 7.54
N HIS A 146 1.82 -17.39 7.53
CA HIS A 146 2.75 -18.00 8.47
C HIS A 146 3.88 -18.77 7.78
N GLY A 147 4.97 -19.00 8.51
CA GLY A 147 6.16 -19.70 8.01
C GLY A 147 7.41 -19.30 8.80
N ASP A 148 8.56 -19.82 8.41
CA ASP A 148 9.83 -19.65 9.11
C ASP A 148 10.29 -18.20 9.21
N PHE A 149 11.29 -17.96 10.07
CA PHE A 149 11.92 -16.64 10.20
C PHE A 149 12.64 -16.27 8.90
N GLY A 150 12.60 -14.99 8.54
CA GLY A 150 13.39 -14.48 7.41
C GLY A 150 12.75 -14.66 6.01
N VAL A 151 11.69 -15.46 5.86
CA VAL A 151 11.04 -15.73 4.55
C VAL A 151 10.33 -14.52 3.91
N GLY A 152 10.31 -13.36 4.58
CA GLY A 152 9.81 -12.11 4.00
C GLY A 152 8.33 -11.76 4.32
N LYS A 153 7.68 -12.42 5.28
CA LYS A 153 6.25 -12.19 5.64
C LYS A 153 5.91 -10.72 5.87
N THR A 154 6.66 -10.05 6.74
CA THR A 154 6.50 -8.61 7.05
C THR A 154 6.64 -7.75 5.79
N TYR A 155 7.63 -8.05 4.93
CA TYR A 155 7.83 -7.31 3.68
C TYR A 155 6.64 -7.46 2.72
N ILE A 156 6.12 -8.66 2.56
CA ILE A 156 4.95 -8.95 1.73
C ILE A 156 3.73 -8.15 2.22
N MET A 157 3.49 -8.13 3.53
CA MET A 157 2.42 -7.32 4.12
C MET A 157 2.66 -5.82 3.99
N ALA A 158 3.92 -5.36 4.03
CA ALA A 158 4.26 -3.97 3.76
C ALA A 158 3.95 -3.56 2.31
N VAL A 159 4.14 -4.46 1.34
CA VAL A 159 3.72 -4.24 -0.05
C VAL A 159 2.21 -4.09 -0.16
N LEU A 160 1.44 -4.97 0.50
CA LEU A 160 -0.03 -4.87 0.55
C LEU A 160 -0.46 -3.53 1.15
N ALA A 161 0.11 -3.13 2.30
CA ALA A 161 -0.18 -1.87 2.96
C ALA A 161 0.06 -0.66 2.03
N ASN A 162 1.22 -0.62 1.38
CA ASN A 162 1.59 0.45 0.45
C ASN A 162 0.66 0.52 -0.77
N ASN A 163 0.29 -0.62 -1.32
CA ASN A 163 -0.61 -0.70 -2.47
C ASN A 163 -1.98 -0.12 -2.13
N LEU A 164 -2.58 -0.52 -1.03
CA LEU A 164 -3.91 -0.06 -0.62
C LEU A 164 -3.89 1.40 -0.15
N ALA A 165 -2.89 1.80 0.64
CA ALA A 165 -2.73 3.19 1.06
C ALA A 165 -2.52 4.14 -0.13
N SER A 166 -1.85 3.71 -1.21
CA SER A 166 -1.69 4.49 -2.44
C SER A 166 -3.01 4.71 -3.21
N LEU A 167 -4.03 3.92 -2.91
CA LEU A 167 -5.39 4.05 -3.44
C LEU A 167 -6.32 4.82 -2.48
N GLY A 168 -5.83 5.18 -1.28
CA GLY A 168 -6.55 5.98 -0.31
C GLY A 168 -7.07 5.22 0.90
N ALA A 169 -6.84 3.89 1.01
CA ALA A 169 -7.21 3.11 2.19
C ALA A 169 -6.44 3.57 3.43
N LYS A 170 -7.13 3.69 4.55
CA LYS A 170 -6.50 3.91 5.87
C LYS A 170 -5.99 2.57 6.39
N VAL A 171 -4.68 2.42 6.43
CA VAL A 171 -4.01 1.20 6.84
C VAL A 171 -3.39 1.40 8.22
N VAL A 172 -3.66 0.50 9.14
CA VAL A 172 -2.91 0.37 10.40
C VAL A 172 -2.02 -0.86 10.29
N PHE A 173 -0.71 -0.65 10.40
CA PHE A 173 0.30 -1.70 10.45
C PHE A 173 0.79 -1.82 11.89
N LEU A 174 0.37 -2.88 12.58
CA LEU A 174 0.55 -3.11 14.00
C LEU A 174 1.54 -4.26 14.20
N HIS A 175 2.77 -3.96 14.60
CA HIS A 175 3.74 -4.97 15.03
C HIS A 175 3.40 -5.39 16.47
N MET A 176 2.95 -6.63 16.64
CA MET A 176 2.33 -7.08 17.90
C MET A 176 3.24 -6.93 19.13
N PRO A 177 4.53 -7.33 19.11
CA PRO A 177 5.41 -7.12 20.25
C PRO A 177 5.56 -5.66 20.67
N THR A 178 5.73 -4.75 19.70
CA THR A 178 5.84 -3.30 19.96
C THR A 178 4.52 -2.72 20.47
N PHE A 179 3.39 -3.19 19.94
CA PHE A 179 2.08 -2.75 20.38
C PHE A 179 1.83 -3.08 21.86
N ILE A 180 2.16 -4.30 22.29
CA ILE A 180 2.05 -4.71 23.70
C ILE A 180 2.93 -3.84 24.63
N THR A 181 4.16 -3.54 24.21
CA THR A 181 5.04 -2.63 24.95
C THR A 181 4.44 -1.22 25.03
N THR A 182 3.97 -0.70 23.90
CA THR A 182 3.32 0.62 23.82
C THR A 182 2.07 0.71 24.69
N LEU A 183 1.26 -0.35 24.78
CA LEU A 183 0.12 -0.40 25.69
C LEU A 183 0.53 -0.21 27.14
N SER A 184 1.61 -0.86 27.59
CA SER A 184 2.15 -0.70 28.94
C SER A 184 2.53 0.75 29.23
N ASP A 185 3.18 1.43 28.28
CA ASP A 185 3.54 2.84 28.39
C ASP A 185 2.31 3.76 28.46
N TYR A 186 1.28 3.46 27.70
CA TYR A 186 0.02 4.21 27.69
C TYR A 186 -0.74 4.10 29.01
N ILE A 187 -0.76 2.90 29.62
CA ILE A 187 -1.39 2.67 30.92
C ILE A 187 -0.68 3.51 32.00
N ASN A 188 0.64 3.60 31.93
CA ASN A 188 1.45 4.33 32.90
C ASN A 188 1.48 5.85 32.64
N SER A 189 0.94 6.33 31.53
CA SER A 189 0.96 7.74 31.14
C SER A 189 -0.36 8.44 31.49
N LYS A 190 -0.29 9.60 32.13
CA LYS A 190 -1.47 10.44 32.42
C LYS A 190 -2.06 11.14 31.18
N HIS A 191 -1.33 11.20 30.09
CA HIS A 191 -1.70 11.98 28.89
C HIS A 191 -2.01 11.13 27.66
N LYS A 192 -1.84 9.81 27.73
CA LYS A 192 -2.06 8.90 26.60
C LYS A 192 -3.29 8.02 26.88
N ASN A 193 -4.14 7.84 25.87
CA ASN A 193 -5.39 7.09 26.02
C ASN A 193 -5.30 5.79 25.21
N VAL A 194 -5.35 4.66 25.89
CA VAL A 194 -5.39 3.33 25.26
C VAL A 194 -6.58 3.19 24.30
N ASN A 195 -7.72 3.81 24.61
CA ASN A 195 -8.91 3.76 23.75
C ASN A 195 -8.66 4.39 22.37
N ASP A 196 -7.73 5.37 22.24
CA ASP A 196 -7.40 5.93 20.94
C ASP A 196 -6.64 4.95 20.05
N LEU A 197 -5.77 4.12 20.64
CA LEU A 197 -5.09 3.04 19.93
C LEU A 197 -6.09 1.97 19.47
N VAL A 198 -6.94 1.52 20.37
CA VAL A 198 -8.00 0.55 20.08
C VAL A 198 -8.88 1.07 18.95
N ARG A 199 -9.35 2.32 19.05
CA ARG A 199 -10.21 2.94 18.04
C ARG A 199 -9.53 3.04 16.68
N LYS A 200 -8.24 3.41 16.62
CA LYS A 200 -7.47 3.46 15.35
C LYS A 200 -7.38 2.09 14.70
N ALA A 201 -7.03 1.05 15.47
CA ALA A 201 -6.92 -0.31 14.96
C ALA A 201 -8.27 -0.90 14.56
N SER A 202 -9.34 -0.64 15.35
CA SER A 202 -10.69 -1.12 15.06
C SER A 202 -11.30 -0.49 13.81
N ASN A 203 -11.09 0.84 13.58
CA ASN A 203 -11.76 1.58 12.52
C ASN A 203 -10.91 1.75 11.24
N ALA A 204 -9.71 1.17 11.16
CA ALA A 204 -8.91 1.18 9.94
C ALA A 204 -9.61 0.41 8.83
N ASP A 205 -9.50 0.88 7.58
CA ASP A 205 -10.01 0.13 6.42
C ASP A 205 -9.29 -1.23 6.34
N VAL A 206 -7.98 -1.22 6.60
CA VAL A 206 -7.13 -2.42 6.63
C VAL A 206 -6.33 -2.43 7.92
N LEU A 207 -6.37 -3.55 8.63
CA LEU A 207 -5.47 -3.83 9.75
C LEU A 207 -4.51 -4.94 9.37
N ILE A 208 -3.22 -4.69 9.54
CA ILE A 208 -2.17 -5.71 9.44
C ILE A 208 -1.57 -5.88 10.83
N VAL A 209 -1.70 -7.09 11.37
CA VAL A 209 -1.10 -7.50 12.64
C VAL A 209 0.13 -8.33 12.34
N ASP A 210 1.29 -7.72 12.52
CA ASP A 210 2.56 -8.32 12.17
C ASP A 210 3.21 -9.00 13.39
N ASP A 211 3.79 -10.18 13.14
CA ASP A 211 4.52 -11.00 14.10
C ASP A 211 3.70 -11.41 15.34
N ILE A 212 2.42 -11.79 15.10
CA ILE A 212 1.53 -12.27 16.16
C ILE A 212 2.03 -13.62 16.69
N GLY A 213 2.07 -13.74 18.03
CA GLY A 213 2.58 -14.92 18.71
C GLY A 213 4.07 -14.84 19.08
N ALA A 214 4.75 -13.74 18.72
CA ALA A 214 6.12 -13.45 19.19
C ALA A 214 6.13 -12.67 20.52
N GLU A 215 4.99 -12.10 20.89
CA GLU A 215 4.80 -11.31 22.10
C GLU A 215 4.50 -12.16 23.31
N ASN A 216 4.82 -11.64 24.49
CA ASN A 216 4.37 -12.18 25.77
C ASN A 216 3.16 -11.38 26.26
N ILE A 217 1.98 -11.73 25.75
CA ILE A 217 0.75 -11.01 26.00
C ILE A 217 0.26 -11.22 27.44
N SER A 218 -0.16 -10.12 28.10
CA SER A 218 -0.88 -10.23 29.38
C SER A 218 -2.35 -10.59 29.13
N GLU A 219 -2.98 -11.21 30.15
CA GLU A 219 -4.40 -11.52 30.10
C GLU A 219 -5.25 -10.28 29.78
N TRP A 220 -4.95 -9.17 30.47
CA TRP A 220 -5.65 -7.91 30.23
C TRP A 220 -5.53 -7.42 28.78
N ALA A 221 -4.32 -7.41 28.20
CA ALA A 221 -4.11 -6.98 26.81
C ALA A 221 -4.80 -7.91 25.83
N ARG A 222 -4.75 -9.24 26.06
CA ARG A 222 -5.46 -10.23 25.25
C ARG A 222 -6.97 -9.98 25.27
N ASP A 223 -7.56 -9.90 26.47
CA ASP A 223 -9.01 -9.95 26.65
C ASP A 223 -9.69 -8.58 26.44
N ASN A 224 -9.07 -7.50 26.93
CA ASN A 224 -9.69 -6.17 26.94
C ASN A 224 -9.23 -5.27 25.78
N ILE A 225 -8.17 -5.63 25.09
CA ILE A 225 -7.67 -4.84 23.96
C ILE A 225 -7.78 -5.64 22.67
N PHE A 226 -6.96 -6.67 22.52
CA PHE A 226 -6.85 -7.37 21.24
C PHE A 226 -8.16 -8.06 20.85
N ASN A 227 -8.78 -8.72 21.81
CA ASN A 227 -10.06 -9.39 21.63
C ASN A 227 -11.20 -8.41 21.25
N VAL A 228 -11.16 -7.17 21.78
CA VAL A 228 -12.13 -6.10 21.45
C VAL A 228 -11.90 -5.61 20.02
N ILE A 229 -10.64 -5.41 19.60
CA ILE A 229 -10.31 -5.04 18.23
C ILE A 229 -10.79 -6.12 17.26
N MET A 230 -10.48 -7.39 17.52
CA MET A 230 -10.88 -8.51 16.66
C MET A 230 -12.40 -8.66 16.56
N GLN A 231 -13.12 -8.51 17.70
CA GLN A 231 -14.59 -8.54 17.70
C GLN A 231 -15.17 -7.44 16.82
N HIS A 232 -14.73 -6.18 17.00
CA HIS A 232 -15.22 -5.05 16.22
C HIS A 232 -15.00 -5.29 14.71
N ARG A 233 -13.81 -5.78 14.33
CA ARG A 233 -13.46 -6.03 12.93
C ARG A 233 -14.25 -7.19 12.34
N MET A 234 -14.52 -8.23 13.14
CA MET A 234 -15.37 -9.35 12.74
C MET A 234 -16.81 -8.90 12.50
N ASP A 235 -17.39 -8.12 13.44
CA ASP A 235 -18.77 -7.63 13.34
C ASP A 235 -18.99 -6.73 12.11
N ASN A 236 -17.95 -6.01 11.69
CA ASN A 236 -17.97 -5.13 10.52
C ASN A 236 -17.34 -5.77 9.29
N CYS A 237 -16.94 -7.04 9.32
CA CYS A 237 -16.28 -7.77 8.23
C CYS A 237 -15.14 -6.97 7.59
N GLN A 238 -14.27 -6.36 8.40
CA GLN A 238 -13.18 -5.50 7.93
C GLN A 238 -11.93 -6.30 7.59
N LEU A 239 -11.26 -5.96 6.49
CA LEU A 239 -10.05 -6.64 6.03
C LEU A 239 -8.96 -6.62 7.10
N THR A 240 -8.58 -7.81 7.59
CA THR A 240 -7.58 -7.98 8.64
C THR A 240 -6.60 -9.07 8.24
N CYS A 241 -5.31 -8.72 8.11
CA CYS A 241 -4.25 -9.65 7.77
C CYS A 241 -3.31 -9.85 8.96
N PHE A 242 -2.69 -11.02 9.00
CA PHE A 242 -1.78 -11.39 10.09
C PHE A 242 -0.49 -11.97 9.51
N THR A 243 0.63 -11.76 10.21
CA THR A 243 1.83 -12.57 9.98
C THR A 243 2.25 -13.26 11.26
N SER A 244 2.80 -14.47 11.15
CA SER A 244 3.26 -15.25 12.30
C SER A 244 4.37 -16.23 11.92
N ASN A 245 5.17 -16.60 12.90
CA ASN A 245 6.06 -17.77 12.79
C ASN A 245 5.36 -19.06 13.27
N LEU A 246 4.18 -18.92 13.85
CA LEU A 246 3.40 -20.03 14.40
C LEU A 246 2.31 -20.46 13.41
N SER A 247 2.04 -21.76 13.36
CA SER A 247 0.81 -22.23 12.71
C SER A 247 -0.43 -21.75 13.48
N MET A 248 -1.60 -21.83 12.87
CA MET A 248 -2.85 -21.45 13.55
C MET A 248 -3.09 -22.27 14.84
N LEU A 249 -2.65 -23.54 14.85
CA LEU A 249 -2.76 -24.41 16.02
C LEU A 249 -1.79 -23.96 17.13
N ASP A 250 -0.53 -23.68 16.78
CA ASP A 250 0.48 -23.22 17.74
C ASP A 250 0.12 -21.86 18.32
N LEU A 251 -0.46 -20.96 17.51
CA LEU A 251 -0.97 -19.67 17.97
C LEU A 251 -2.11 -19.86 18.98
N ALA A 252 -3.00 -20.83 18.78
CA ALA A 252 -4.05 -21.16 19.75
C ALA A 252 -3.46 -21.61 21.09
N ILE A 253 -2.41 -22.42 21.06
CA ILE A 253 -1.67 -22.85 22.26
C ILE A 253 -1.01 -21.64 22.93
N HIS A 254 -0.34 -20.79 22.16
CA HIS A 254 0.32 -19.58 22.64
C HIS A 254 -0.66 -18.66 23.41
N PHE A 255 -1.85 -18.40 22.87
CA PHE A 255 -2.85 -17.57 23.54
C PHE A 255 -3.54 -18.23 24.74
N THR A 256 -3.45 -19.55 24.86
CA THR A 256 -3.97 -20.27 26.05
C THR A 256 -3.12 -19.98 27.28
N GLN A 257 -1.81 -19.80 27.08
CA GLN A 257 -0.83 -19.56 28.14
C GLN A 257 -0.50 -18.06 28.18
N THR A 258 -1.06 -17.34 29.13
CA THR A 258 -0.63 -15.97 29.45
C THR A 258 0.32 -15.97 30.63
N ARG A 259 0.88 -14.83 30.98
CA ARG A 259 1.80 -14.66 32.14
C ARG A 259 1.17 -15.08 33.47
N THR A 260 -0.14 -14.98 33.61
CA THR A 260 -0.85 -15.06 34.89
C THR A 260 -1.97 -16.10 34.93
N ASP A 261 -2.39 -16.58 33.75
CA ASP A 261 -3.55 -17.48 33.65
C ASP A 261 -3.46 -18.44 32.46
N ILE A 262 -4.09 -19.60 32.62
CA ILE A 262 -4.31 -20.58 31.55
C ILE A 262 -5.82 -20.60 31.29
N SER A 263 -6.26 -19.97 30.21
CA SER A 263 -7.68 -19.84 29.88
C SER A 263 -8.00 -20.33 28.46
N PRO A 264 -8.27 -21.65 28.31
CA PRO A 264 -8.59 -22.20 26.98
C PRO A 264 -9.85 -21.58 26.34
N VAL A 265 -10.84 -21.20 27.14
CA VAL A 265 -12.12 -20.64 26.63
C VAL A 265 -11.88 -19.25 26.01
N LYS A 266 -11.09 -18.40 26.66
CA LYS A 266 -10.80 -17.04 26.18
C LYS A 266 -9.92 -17.08 24.93
N SER A 267 -8.90 -17.94 24.93
CA SER A 267 -8.06 -18.20 23.76
C SER A 267 -8.89 -18.68 22.57
N ARG A 268 -9.78 -19.66 22.78
CA ARG A 268 -10.65 -20.19 21.74
C ARG A 268 -11.50 -19.10 21.08
N ARG A 269 -12.12 -18.22 21.87
CA ARG A 269 -12.92 -17.10 21.34
C ARG A 269 -12.10 -16.16 20.47
N LEU A 270 -10.86 -15.86 20.86
CA LEU A 270 -9.95 -15.04 20.07
C LEU A 270 -9.59 -15.73 18.75
N MET A 271 -9.26 -17.03 18.80
CA MET A 271 -8.93 -17.82 17.63
C MET A 271 -10.10 -17.94 16.64
N GLU A 272 -11.31 -18.11 17.13
CA GLU A 272 -12.54 -18.15 16.29
C GLU A 272 -12.69 -16.85 15.49
N ARG A 273 -12.37 -15.69 16.09
CA ARG A 273 -12.38 -14.38 15.40
C ARG A 273 -11.29 -14.25 14.37
N ILE A 274 -10.07 -14.69 14.70
CA ILE A 274 -8.93 -14.66 13.75
C ILE A 274 -9.24 -15.56 12.54
N MET A 275 -9.73 -16.78 12.76
CA MET A 275 -10.12 -17.71 11.69
C MET A 275 -11.30 -17.22 10.86
N PHE A 276 -12.22 -16.44 11.46
CA PHE A 276 -13.27 -15.77 10.70
C PHE A 276 -12.72 -14.68 9.78
N LEU A 277 -11.78 -13.89 10.29
CA LEU A 277 -11.23 -12.72 9.60
C LEU A 277 -10.22 -13.07 8.50
N ALA A 278 -9.51 -14.20 8.59
CA ALA A 278 -8.40 -14.52 7.70
C ALA A 278 -8.34 -15.99 7.31
N ASP A 279 -8.02 -16.24 6.04
CA ASP A 279 -7.67 -17.57 5.54
C ASP A 279 -6.15 -17.78 5.68
N THR A 280 -5.75 -19.05 5.92
CA THR A 280 -4.34 -19.38 6.18
C THR A 280 -3.57 -19.57 4.89
N ILE A 281 -2.42 -18.90 4.79
CA ILE A 281 -1.42 -19.10 3.72
C ILE A 281 -0.09 -19.44 4.37
N GLN A 282 0.50 -20.57 4.01
CA GLN A 282 1.81 -20.98 4.50
C GLN A 282 2.90 -20.54 3.53
N LEU A 283 3.89 -19.83 4.04
CA LEU A 283 5.08 -19.45 3.27
C LEU A 283 6.24 -20.37 3.66
N VAL A 284 6.59 -21.25 2.75
CA VAL A 284 7.69 -22.20 2.90
C VAL A 284 8.90 -21.67 2.14
N ASP A 285 10.10 -21.82 2.71
CA ASP A 285 11.33 -21.55 1.97
C ASP A 285 11.72 -22.86 1.25
N GLU A 286 11.61 -22.86 -0.08
CA GLU A 286 11.89 -24.05 -0.90
C GLU A 286 13.39 -24.29 -1.18
N ASP A 287 14.30 -23.72 -0.39
CA ASP A 287 15.72 -23.93 -0.65
C ASP A 287 16.15 -25.37 -0.37
N LYS A 288 16.24 -26.15 -1.44
CA LYS A 288 16.63 -27.56 -1.47
C LYS A 288 18.09 -27.79 -1.06
N ASN A 289 18.89 -26.75 -0.79
CA ASN A 289 20.34 -26.84 -0.58
C ASN A 289 20.82 -26.44 0.81
N GLY A 290 19.94 -26.12 1.75
CA GLY A 290 20.34 -25.81 3.15
C GLY A 290 21.14 -24.52 3.35
N GLU A 291 21.27 -23.67 2.35
CA GLU A 291 21.87 -22.36 2.48
C GLU A 291 20.83 -21.35 3.05
N ASN A 292 21.28 -20.57 4.01
CA ASN A 292 20.45 -19.61 4.73
C ASN A 292 19.96 -18.50 3.78
N ASN A 293 18.76 -18.63 3.24
CA ASN A 293 18.19 -17.75 2.21
C ASN A 293 17.50 -16.53 2.82
N ASP A 294 18.14 -15.87 3.79
CA ASP A 294 17.68 -14.55 4.20
C ASP A 294 17.83 -13.59 3.00
N TRP A 295 16.71 -13.23 2.35
CA TRP A 295 16.67 -12.30 1.21
C TRP A 295 17.37 -10.97 1.52
N ARG A 296 17.52 -10.60 2.81
CA ARG A 296 18.25 -9.42 3.27
C ARG A 296 19.75 -9.57 3.02
N LEU A 297 20.30 -10.77 3.17
CA LEU A 297 21.70 -11.05 2.90
C LEU A 297 21.99 -11.05 1.40
N LYS A 298 21.09 -11.60 0.57
CA LYS A 298 21.24 -11.56 -0.90
C LYS A 298 21.28 -10.14 -1.48
N LYS A 299 20.57 -9.19 -0.86
CA LYS A 299 20.56 -7.78 -1.30
C LYS A 299 21.87 -7.04 -0.97
N PHE A 300 22.64 -7.51 0.00
CA PHE A 300 23.97 -6.99 0.32
C PHE A 300 25.02 -7.51 -0.66
N ASP A 301 24.96 -8.80 -1.03
CA ASP A 301 25.92 -9.43 -1.95
C ASP A 301 25.79 -8.88 -3.39
N GLU A 302 24.59 -8.47 -3.84
CA GLU A 302 24.40 -7.85 -5.16
C GLU A 302 24.93 -6.41 -5.23
N ASN A 303 24.98 -5.67 -4.14
CA ASN A 303 25.51 -4.32 -4.10
C ASN A 303 27.05 -4.25 -3.98
N ASP A 304 27.67 -5.26 -3.37
CA ASP A 304 29.14 -5.35 -3.26
C ASP A 304 29.79 -5.77 -4.58
N ASN A 305 29.08 -6.50 -5.45
CA ASN A 305 29.60 -6.88 -6.78
C ASN A 305 29.48 -5.76 -7.85
N GLN A 306 28.84 -4.62 -7.54
CA GLN A 306 28.77 -3.48 -8.47
C GLN A 306 29.81 -2.38 -8.19
N THR A 307 30.59 -2.47 -7.13
CA THR A 307 31.61 -1.47 -6.77
C THR A 307 33.03 -1.84 -7.22
N ASP A 308 33.26 -3.03 -7.80
CA ASP A 308 34.59 -3.46 -8.23
C ASP A 308 34.79 -3.45 -9.78
N MET A 309 33.94 -2.72 -10.53
CA MET A 309 34.13 -2.50 -11.97
C MET A 309 33.96 -1.00 -12.30
N ASP A 310 34.90 -0.19 -11.86
CA ASP A 310 35.25 1.11 -12.48
C ASP A 310 36.76 1.39 -12.34
#